data_44639115274338bd6ef1b8b3f5e18704
#
_entry.id   44639115274338bd6ef1b8b3f5e18704
#
_cell.length_a   1.000
_cell.length_b   1.000
_cell.length_c   1.000
_cell.angle_alpha   90.00
_cell.angle_beta   90.00
_cell.angle_gamma   90.00
#
_symmetry.space_group_name_H-M   'P 1'
#
loop_
_entity.id
_entity.type
_entity.pdbx_description
1 polymer ?
#
loop_
_entity_poly.entity_id
_entity_poly.type
_entity_poly.pdbx_seq_one_letter_code
_entity_poly.pdbx_strand_id
1 'polypeptide(L)'
;MKPTPATLTDRLTFGRFGQRGTAGASIPAQVAFEDVHVDYGVTRALDGVTLCVEPGELVCLLGHSGCGKTTLLRVAAGIERPTAGRVLLDGQEVSGEARFVPPEARGVGLMFQDYALFPHMSILDNVLFGLKGLAKPDALASAKRALSRVGLERLMNEFPHVLSGGEQQRVALARAIAPRPGVLLMDEPFSNLDRRLRDSIREETVAILRETGATTIVVTHDPEEAMRIADRIVLMRSGRIVQEGPAETIYRRPADLFAARFFCDFNEVEGVVTRGRVETPLGHFAAPGIADGEAAIVCVRPQAIRLRAPGFCIPGRVTARRFLGEVDLVHVVVQGLDAPLQARSREAYRPDAGQDVGIDVDPAEVLVFATGRH
;
A
#
# COMPACT_ATOMS: atom_id res chain seq x y z
N MET A 1 -11.01 49.64 -5.08
CA MET A 1 -10.90 48.28 -5.64
C MET A 1 -11.31 47.26 -4.56
N LYS A 2 -12.45 46.60 -4.74
CA LYS A 2 -12.88 45.52 -3.83
C LYS A 2 -12.08 44.26 -4.17
N PRO A 3 -11.57 43.49 -3.19
CA PRO A 3 -10.89 42.26 -3.49
C PRO A 3 -11.88 41.25 -4.09
N THR A 4 -11.47 40.62 -5.19
CA THR A 4 -12.20 39.54 -5.87
C THR A 4 -12.36 38.38 -4.86
N PRO A 5 -13.55 37.81 -4.70
CA PRO A 5 -13.71 36.66 -3.79
C PRO A 5 -12.94 35.47 -4.35
N ALA A 6 -12.10 34.83 -3.52
CA ALA A 6 -11.40 33.60 -3.82
C ALA A 6 -12.42 32.52 -4.24
N THR A 7 -12.19 31.87 -5.36
CA THR A 7 -13.07 30.83 -5.89
C THR A 7 -13.11 29.63 -4.94
N LEU A 8 -14.23 28.90 -4.94
CA LEU A 8 -14.43 27.73 -4.05
C LEU A 8 -13.31 26.69 -4.20
N THR A 9 -12.69 26.61 -5.37
CA THR A 9 -11.56 25.75 -5.70
C THR A 9 -10.31 26.09 -4.88
N ASP A 10 -10.07 27.37 -4.55
CA ASP A 10 -8.93 27.80 -3.71
C ASP A 10 -9.11 27.41 -2.24
N ARG A 11 -10.35 27.16 -1.79
CA ARG A 11 -10.64 26.74 -0.42
C ARG A 11 -10.53 25.24 -0.17
N LEU A 12 -10.53 24.42 -1.23
CA LEU A 12 -10.41 22.95 -1.13
C LEU A 12 -8.96 22.43 -1.22
N THR A 13 -7.99 23.32 -1.42
CA THR A 13 -6.56 22.98 -1.50
C THR A 13 -5.81 23.39 -0.25
N PHE A 14 -6.28 22.98 0.93
CA PHE A 14 -5.51 23.14 2.15
C PHE A 14 -4.43 22.05 2.22
N GLY A 15 -3.25 22.34 1.67
CA GLY A 15 -2.04 21.66 2.09
C GLY A 15 -1.78 22.03 3.55
N ARG A 16 -1.85 21.07 4.45
CA ARG A 16 -1.51 21.26 5.88
C ARG A 16 -0.01 21.48 6.07
N PHE A 17 0.80 21.13 5.08
CA PHE A 17 2.24 21.36 5.03
C PHE A 17 2.51 22.69 4.34
N GLY A 18 3.78 22.96 4.04
CA GLY A 18 4.22 24.23 3.49
C GLY A 18 3.68 24.58 2.09
N GLN A 19 4.32 25.54 1.45
CA GLN A 19 3.87 26.10 0.18
C GLN A 19 3.96 25.07 -0.96
N ARG A 20 2.88 24.91 -1.73
CA ARG A 20 2.85 24.09 -2.93
C ARG A 20 3.74 24.69 -4.04
N GLY A 21 4.25 23.86 -4.93
CA GLY A 21 5.14 24.27 -6.02
C GLY A 21 6.59 24.51 -5.58
N THR A 22 6.95 24.18 -4.32
CA THR A 22 8.29 24.38 -3.78
C THR A 22 9.12 23.09 -3.67
N ALA A 23 8.51 21.91 -3.85
CA ALA A 23 9.24 20.64 -3.78
C ALA A 23 10.34 20.52 -4.84
N GLY A 24 10.16 21.13 -5.99
CA GLY A 24 11.08 21.07 -7.11
C GLY A 24 10.87 19.79 -7.95
N ALA A 25 10.68 19.96 -9.26
CA ALA A 25 10.52 18.84 -10.18
C ALA A 25 11.80 18.02 -10.33
N SER A 26 11.63 16.71 -10.44
CA SER A 26 12.67 15.74 -10.80
C SER A 26 12.49 15.33 -12.27
N ILE A 27 13.54 14.78 -12.87
CA ILE A 27 13.41 14.02 -14.11
C ILE A 27 13.19 12.59 -13.69
N PRO A 28 11.97 12.03 -13.89
CA PRO A 28 11.68 10.69 -13.43
C PRO A 28 12.46 9.65 -14.22
N ALA A 29 12.94 8.62 -13.55
CA ALA A 29 13.71 7.54 -14.15
C ALA A 29 12.91 6.23 -14.08
N GLN A 30 12.97 5.40 -15.13
CA GLN A 30 12.43 4.04 -15.11
C GLN A 30 13.27 3.17 -14.16
N VAL A 31 12.60 2.28 -13.42
CA VAL A 31 13.25 1.25 -12.61
C VAL A 31 12.86 -0.11 -13.13
N ALA A 32 13.82 -0.93 -13.57
CA ALA A 32 13.55 -2.29 -13.99
C ALA A 32 14.37 -3.29 -13.17
N PHE A 33 13.68 -4.32 -12.69
CA PHE A 33 14.24 -5.51 -12.07
C PHE A 33 14.09 -6.66 -13.05
N GLU A 34 15.17 -7.37 -13.37
CA GLU A 34 15.15 -8.48 -14.30
C GLU A 34 15.71 -9.73 -13.62
N ASP A 35 14.80 -10.65 -13.32
CA ASP A 35 15.10 -11.96 -12.68
C ASP A 35 15.98 -11.83 -11.42
N VAL A 36 15.61 -10.88 -10.54
CA VAL A 36 16.41 -10.54 -9.36
C VAL A 36 16.26 -11.58 -8.26
N HIS A 37 17.41 -12.12 -7.81
CA HIS A 37 17.50 -13.03 -6.68
C HIS A 37 18.36 -12.43 -5.58
N VAL A 38 18.01 -12.73 -4.33
CA VAL A 38 18.82 -12.39 -3.14
C VAL A 38 18.74 -13.53 -2.15
N ASP A 39 19.90 -14.09 -1.80
CA ASP A 39 20.05 -15.17 -0.84
C ASP A 39 20.82 -14.69 0.39
N TYR A 40 20.26 -14.89 1.59
CA TYR A 40 20.92 -14.71 2.88
C TYR A 40 21.24 -16.09 3.50
N GLY A 41 22.37 -16.64 3.12
CA GLY A 41 22.73 -18.00 3.52
C GLY A 41 21.74 -19.02 2.96
N VAL A 42 20.93 -19.64 3.83
CA VAL A 42 19.92 -20.63 3.42
C VAL A 42 18.55 -20.01 3.10
N THR A 43 18.37 -18.73 3.40
CA THR A 43 17.10 -18.03 3.21
C THR A 43 17.11 -17.25 1.91
N ARG A 44 16.22 -17.62 0.98
CA ARG A 44 15.99 -16.88 -0.26
C ARG A 44 15.00 -15.74 0.01
N ALA A 45 15.51 -14.51 -0.01
CA ALA A 45 14.69 -13.31 0.25
C ALA A 45 13.99 -12.80 -1.03
N LEU A 46 14.64 -12.91 -2.19
CA LEU A 46 14.04 -12.65 -3.50
C LEU A 46 14.30 -13.85 -4.41
N ASP A 47 13.28 -14.23 -5.18
CA ASP A 47 13.29 -15.44 -6.00
C ASP A 47 12.73 -15.17 -7.39
N GLY A 48 13.58 -14.61 -8.27
CA GLY A 48 13.24 -14.33 -9.66
C GLY A 48 12.29 -13.15 -9.83
N VAL A 49 12.50 -12.05 -9.09
CA VAL A 49 11.65 -10.86 -9.19
C VAL A 49 11.92 -10.12 -10.50
N THR A 50 10.89 -10.04 -11.35
CA THR A 50 10.88 -9.22 -12.56
C THR A 50 9.78 -8.18 -12.45
N LEU A 51 10.15 -6.89 -12.48
CA LEU A 51 9.24 -5.76 -12.31
C LEU A 51 9.77 -4.55 -13.07
N CYS A 52 8.90 -3.87 -13.80
CA CYS A 52 9.21 -2.58 -14.40
C CYS A 52 8.32 -1.51 -13.77
N VAL A 53 8.91 -0.40 -13.30
CA VAL A 53 8.20 0.77 -12.78
C VAL A 53 8.45 1.91 -13.75
N GLU A 54 7.37 2.43 -14.31
CA GLU A 54 7.44 3.46 -15.35
C GLU A 54 7.81 4.84 -14.78
N PRO A 55 8.39 5.73 -15.60
CA PRO A 55 8.76 7.07 -15.15
C PRO A 55 7.57 7.84 -14.57
N GLY A 56 7.72 8.34 -13.34
CA GLY A 56 6.68 9.10 -12.63
C GLY A 56 5.57 8.27 -12.02
N GLU A 57 5.61 6.95 -12.16
CA GLU A 57 4.64 6.03 -11.55
C GLU A 57 4.86 5.93 -10.04
N LEU A 58 3.78 5.85 -9.27
CA LEU A 58 3.79 5.52 -7.84
C LEU A 58 3.34 4.08 -7.65
N VAL A 59 4.29 3.20 -7.32
CA VAL A 59 4.05 1.78 -7.09
C VAL A 59 4.13 1.46 -5.60
N CYS A 60 3.17 0.67 -5.08
CA CYS A 60 3.24 0.11 -3.75
C CYS A 60 3.64 -1.37 -3.80
N LEU A 61 4.74 -1.72 -3.12
CA LEU A 61 5.09 -3.11 -2.82
C LEU A 61 4.36 -3.54 -1.55
N LEU A 62 3.49 -4.53 -1.68
CA LEU A 62 2.59 -5.01 -0.64
C LEU A 62 2.86 -6.49 -0.33
N GLY A 63 2.64 -6.91 0.91
CA GLY A 63 2.82 -8.31 1.34
C GLY A 63 3.13 -8.43 2.83
N HIS A 64 3.06 -9.64 3.38
CA HIS A 64 3.39 -9.89 4.79
C HIS A 64 4.84 -9.55 5.13
N SER A 65 5.13 -9.35 6.42
CA SER A 65 6.51 -9.17 6.90
C SER A 65 7.39 -10.35 6.48
N GLY A 66 8.61 -10.04 6.02
CA GLY A 66 9.57 -11.05 5.58
C GLY A 66 9.37 -11.57 4.15
N CYS A 67 8.42 -11.06 3.35
CA CYS A 67 8.23 -11.53 1.97
C CYS A 67 9.20 -10.94 0.93
N GLY A 68 10.18 -10.09 1.33
CA GLY A 68 11.22 -9.57 0.44
C GLY A 68 11.09 -8.10 0.01
N LYS A 69 10.04 -7.36 0.39
CA LYS A 69 9.80 -5.96 -0.03
C LYS A 69 10.96 -5.02 0.28
N THR A 70 11.40 -4.95 1.55
CA THR A 70 12.52 -4.14 1.98
C THR A 70 13.83 -4.55 1.30
N THR A 71 14.02 -5.86 1.05
CA THR A 71 15.17 -6.36 0.31
C THR A 71 15.16 -5.85 -1.14
N LEU A 72 14.02 -5.92 -1.83
CA LEU A 72 13.88 -5.38 -3.20
C LEU A 72 14.17 -3.88 -3.25
N LEU A 73 13.66 -3.13 -2.26
CA LEU A 73 13.93 -1.70 -2.14
C LEU A 73 15.41 -1.42 -1.88
N ARG A 74 16.09 -2.19 -1.02
CA ARG A 74 17.54 -2.06 -0.77
C ARG A 74 18.38 -2.39 -1.99
N VAL A 75 17.98 -3.36 -2.79
CA VAL A 75 18.63 -3.70 -4.07
C VAL A 75 18.51 -2.53 -5.05
N ALA A 76 17.31 -1.91 -5.17
CA ALA A 76 17.11 -0.71 -5.99
C ALA A 76 17.98 0.46 -5.52
N ALA A 77 18.07 0.66 -4.19
CA ALA A 77 18.89 1.70 -3.58
C ALA A 77 20.41 1.47 -3.73
N GLY A 78 20.85 0.24 -4.02
CA GLY A 78 22.28 -0.12 -4.05
C GLY A 78 22.90 -0.38 -2.70
N ILE A 79 22.08 -0.59 -1.68
CA ILE A 79 22.52 -1.01 -0.34
C ILE A 79 22.80 -2.52 -0.32
N GLU A 80 22.01 -3.26 -1.08
CA GLU A 80 22.11 -4.72 -1.21
C GLU A 80 22.49 -5.09 -2.64
N ARG A 81 23.34 -6.08 -2.81
CA ARG A 81 23.70 -6.62 -4.11
C ARG A 81 22.87 -7.87 -4.41
N PRO A 82 22.24 -7.96 -5.60
CA PRO A 82 21.55 -9.19 -5.98
C PRO A 82 22.55 -10.33 -6.13
N THR A 83 22.15 -11.56 -5.78
CA THR A 83 22.93 -12.79 -6.00
C THR A 83 22.86 -13.25 -7.45
N ALA A 84 21.75 -12.93 -8.15
CA ALA A 84 21.58 -13.11 -9.59
C ALA A 84 20.57 -12.10 -10.15
N GLY A 85 20.51 -11.98 -11.47
CA GLY A 85 19.68 -10.99 -12.13
C GLY A 85 20.30 -9.59 -12.13
N ARG A 86 19.52 -8.59 -12.54
CA ARG A 86 20.03 -7.22 -12.63
C ARG A 86 18.96 -6.15 -12.36
N VAL A 87 19.41 -4.95 -11.99
CA VAL A 87 18.59 -3.76 -11.84
C VAL A 87 19.07 -2.69 -12.80
N LEU A 88 18.13 -2.07 -13.49
CA LEU A 88 18.39 -0.99 -14.43
C LEU A 88 17.67 0.28 -13.98
N LEU A 89 18.34 1.43 -14.18
CA LEU A 89 17.73 2.76 -14.09
C LEU A 89 17.86 3.41 -15.47
N ASP A 90 16.73 3.81 -16.08
CA ASP A 90 16.66 4.31 -17.46
C ASP A 90 17.41 3.41 -18.47
N GLY A 91 17.24 2.09 -18.35
CA GLY A 91 17.89 1.10 -19.19
C GLY A 91 19.40 0.90 -18.92
N GLN A 92 20.00 1.62 -17.97
CA GLN A 92 21.38 1.44 -17.57
C GLN A 92 21.50 0.51 -16.38
N GLU A 93 22.29 -0.56 -16.51
CA GLU A 93 22.53 -1.49 -15.40
C GLU A 93 23.23 -0.77 -14.24
N VAL A 94 22.63 -0.83 -13.06
CA VAL A 94 23.16 -0.28 -11.80
C VAL A 94 23.50 -1.35 -10.77
N SER A 95 22.93 -2.54 -10.90
CA SER A 95 23.28 -3.74 -10.12
C SER A 95 23.16 -4.97 -10.99
N GLY A 96 24.16 -5.82 -10.96
CA GLY A 96 24.21 -7.09 -11.68
C GLY A 96 25.58 -7.77 -11.52
N GLU A 97 25.85 -8.75 -12.36
CA GLU A 97 27.14 -9.45 -12.32
C GLU A 97 28.32 -8.55 -12.69
N ALA A 98 28.16 -7.76 -13.77
CA ALA A 98 29.23 -6.93 -14.35
C ALA A 98 29.37 -5.58 -13.68
N ARG A 99 28.33 -5.06 -13.06
CA ARG A 99 28.30 -3.69 -12.54
C ARG A 99 27.59 -3.59 -11.20
N PHE A 100 28.17 -2.76 -10.32
CA PHE A 100 27.50 -2.34 -9.09
C PHE A 100 27.80 -0.85 -8.86
N VAL A 101 26.75 -0.05 -8.95
CA VAL A 101 26.79 1.39 -8.68
C VAL A 101 26.42 1.61 -7.22
N PRO A 102 27.24 2.28 -6.39
CA PRO A 102 26.92 2.51 -4.99
C PRO A 102 25.75 3.50 -4.84
N PRO A 103 25.06 3.52 -3.68
CA PRO A 103 23.84 4.30 -3.45
C PRO A 103 23.97 5.79 -3.81
N GLU A 104 25.08 6.41 -3.40
CA GLU A 104 25.36 7.85 -3.60
C GLU A 104 25.52 8.24 -5.08
N ALA A 105 25.75 7.28 -5.96
CA ALA A 105 25.93 7.51 -7.40
C ALA A 105 24.71 7.13 -8.25
N ARG A 106 23.61 6.64 -7.62
CA ARG A 106 22.41 6.18 -8.36
C ARG A 106 21.38 7.27 -8.65
N GLY A 107 21.46 8.44 -8.01
CA GLY A 107 20.43 9.48 -8.14
C GLY A 107 19.08 9.07 -7.54
N VAL A 108 19.10 8.20 -6.53
CA VAL A 108 17.93 7.67 -5.84
C VAL A 108 17.78 8.33 -4.47
N GLY A 109 16.59 8.79 -4.13
CA GLY A 109 16.23 9.22 -2.78
C GLY A 109 15.72 8.03 -1.98
N LEU A 110 16.11 7.94 -0.71
CA LEU A 110 15.70 6.84 0.16
C LEU A 110 15.17 7.38 1.49
N MET A 111 14.02 6.86 1.91
CA MET A 111 13.43 7.07 3.23
C MET A 111 13.30 5.73 3.94
N PHE A 112 13.97 5.60 5.08
CA PHE A 112 13.94 4.40 5.93
C PHE A 112 12.73 4.42 6.86
N GLN A 113 12.35 3.25 7.34
CA GLN A 113 11.22 3.04 8.26
C GLN A 113 11.35 3.81 9.59
N ASP A 114 12.56 3.91 10.13
CA ASP A 114 12.90 4.66 11.36
C ASP A 114 13.30 6.10 11.09
N TYR A 115 13.05 6.59 9.85
CA TYR A 115 13.45 7.89 9.32
C TYR A 115 14.96 8.12 9.25
N ALA A 116 15.77 7.40 10.01
CA ALA A 116 17.24 7.45 10.06
C ALA A 116 17.79 8.89 10.09
N LEU A 117 17.20 9.77 10.91
CA LEU A 117 17.69 11.12 11.09
C LEU A 117 18.95 11.11 11.95
N PHE A 118 19.93 11.95 11.60
CA PHE A 118 21.14 12.12 12.38
C PHE A 118 20.83 12.93 13.66
N PRO A 119 20.85 12.31 14.85
CA PRO A 119 20.37 12.98 16.08
C PRO A 119 21.26 14.13 16.54
N HIS A 120 22.51 14.15 16.12
CA HIS A 120 23.52 15.17 16.44
C HIS A 120 23.59 16.33 15.44
N MET A 121 22.76 16.27 14.40
CA MET A 121 22.67 17.31 13.35
C MET A 121 21.34 18.07 13.49
N SER A 122 21.36 19.36 13.16
CA SER A 122 20.14 20.14 13.03
C SER A 122 19.24 19.59 11.91
N ILE A 123 17.97 20.01 11.90
CA ILE A 123 17.02 19.65 10.84
C ILE A 123 17.55 20.13 9.48
N LEU A 124 18.10 21.34 9.42
CA LEU A 124 18.71 21.88 8.20
C LEU A 124 19.91 21.04 7.77
N ASP A 125 20.80 20.67 8.71
CA ASP A 125 21.98 19.86 8.39
C ASP A 125 21.61 18.45 7.95
N ASN A 126 20.55 17.86 8.51
CA ASN A 126 20.00 16.59 8.03
C ASN A 126 19.60 16.67 6.55
N VAL A 127 18.94 17.74 6.12
CA VAL A 127 18.55 17.93 4.71
C VAL A 127 19.75 18.25 3.84
N LEU A 128 20.69 19.09 4.32
CA LEU A 128 21.93 19.44 3.63
C LEU A 128 22.84 18.23 3.38
N PHE A 129 22.72 17.18 4.19
CA PHE A 129 23.56 15.98 4.07
C PHE A 129 23.46 15.33 2.69
N GLY A 130 22.26 15.29 2.07
CA GLY A 130 22.04 14.78 0.72
C GLY A 130 22.48 15.72 -0.41
N LEU A 131 22.92 16.96 -0.08
CA LEU A 131 23.21 18.01 -1.05
C LEU A 131 24.71 18.32 -1.15
N LYS A 132 25.60 17.45 -0.66
CA LYS A 132 27.06 17.67 -0.60
C LYS A 132 27.73 17.92 -1.97
N GLY A 133 27.09 17.49 -3.06
CA GLY A 133 27.58 17.71 -4.41
C GLY A 133 27.31 19.12 -5.00
N LEU A 134 26.48 19.93 -4.31
CA LEU A 134 26.11 21.28 -4.76
C LEU A 134 27.00 22.35 -4.11
N ALA A 135 27.12 23.51 -4.79
CA ALA A 135 27.71 24.71 -4.17
C ALA A 135 26.91 25.12 -2.92
N LYS A 136 27.57 25.58 -1.86
CA LYS A 136 26.94 25.91 -0.56
C LYS A 136 25.70 26.80 -0.68
N PRO A 137 25.66 27.87 -1.48
CA PRO A 137 24.43 28.71 -1.61
C PRO A 137 23.27 27.93 -2.22
N ASP A 138 23.53 27.10 -3.24
CA ASP A 138 22.51 26.31 -3.94
C ASP A 138 21.97 25.18 -3.05
N ALA A 139 22.88 24.51 -2.31
CA ALA A 139 22.51 23.50 -1.32
C ALA A 139 21.58 24.09 -0.25
N LEU A 140 21.96 25.26 0.32
CA LEU A 140 21.17 25.94 1.33
C LEU A 140 19.79 26.36 0.80
N ALA A 141 19.73 26.92 -0.41
CA ALA A 141 18.49 27.30 -1.06
C ALA A 141 17.58 26.08 -1.32
N SER A 142 18.17 24.95 -1.77
CA SER A 142 17.43 23.70 -1.99
C SER A 142 16.90 23.10 -0.68
N ALA A 143 17.71 23.05 0.38
CA ALA A 143 17.30 22.56 1.68
C ALA A 143 16.18 23.41 2.28
N LYS A 144 16.27 24.74 2.21
CA LYS A 144 15.20 25.63 2.69
C LYS A 144 13.91 25.45 1.91
N ARG A 145 13.96 25.31 0.58
CA ARG A 145 12.76 25.01 -0.22
C ARG A 145 12.12 23.69 0.17
N ALA A 146 12.91 22.63 0.36
CA ALA A 146 12.39 21.34 0.78
C ALA A 146 11.75 21.42 2.17
N LEU A 147 12.37 22.10 3.13
CA LEU A 147 11.81 22.32 4.47
C LEU A 147 10.55 23.20 4.44
N SER A 148 10.52 24.24 3.61
CA SER A 148 9.34 25.06 3.40
C SER A 148 8.19 24.25 2.82
N ARG A 149 8.48 23.31 1.87
CA ARG A 149 7.44 22.45 1.28
C ARG A 149 6.81 21.49 2.28
N VAL A 150 7.56 21.00 3.25
CA VAL A 150 7.03 20.16 4.32
C VAL A 150 6.57 20.95 5.56
N GLY A 151 6.58 22.29 5.52
CA GLY A 151 6.10 23.15 6.60
C GLY A 151 6.98 23.22 7.84
N LEU A 152 8.28 22.92 7.71
CA LEU A 152 9.23 22.85 8.83
C LEU A 152 10.31 23.94 8.79
N GLU A 153 10.12 25.00 8.00
CA GLU A 153 11.10 26.09 7.87
C GLU A 153 11.45 26.74 9.22
N ARG A 154 10.46 26.90 10.09
CA ARG A 154 10.64 27.54 11.41
C ARG A 154 11.44 26.69 12.38
N LEU A 155 11.51 25.37 12.16
CA LEU A 155 12.20 24.40 13.01
C LEU A 155 13.58 24.00 12.44
N MET A 156 14.08 24.68 11.39
CA MET A 156 15.29 24.27 10.68
C MET A 156 16.54 24.21 11.55
N ASN A 157 16.62 24.99 12.61
CA ASN A 157 17.76 25.04 13.53
C ASN A 157 17.61 24.09 14.73
N GLU A 158 16.45 23.45 14.87
CA GLU A 158 16.18 22.50 15.93
C GLU A 158 16.80 21.12 15.62
N PHE A 159 16.76 20.22 16.59
CA PHE A 159 17.29 18.86 16.49
C PHE A 159 16.15 17.82 16.43
N PRO A 160 16.39 16.62 15.85
CA PRO A 160 15.35 15.60 15.70
C PRO A 160 14.60 15.22 16.99
N HIS A 161 15.26 15.23 18.14
CA HIS A 161 14.68 14.81 19.42
C HIS A 161 13.57 15.74 19.95
N VAL A 162 13.45 16.97 19.44
CA VAL A 162 12.37 17.90 19.83
C VAL A 162 11.14 17.76 18.96
N LEU A 163 11.22 16.96 17.87
CA LEU A 163 10.15 16.79 16.90
C LEU A 163 9.23 15.62 17.26
N SER A 164 7.93 15.79 16.98
CA SER A 164 6.99 14.68 16.91
C SER A 164 7.34 13.69 15.80
N GLY A 165 6.84 12.45 15.88
CA GLY A 165 7.08 11.42 14.84
C GLY A 165 6.67 11.88 13.43
N GLY A 166 5.54 12.59 13.30
CA GLY A 166 5.11 13.14 12.01
C GLY A 166 6.02 14.26 11.49
N GLU A 167 6.62 15.06 12.37
CA GLU A 167 7.61 16.07 11.97
C GLU A 167 8.93 15.41 11.58
N GLN A 168 9.37 14.38 12.29
CA GLN A 168 10.57 13.61 11.92
C GLN A 168 10.40 12.96 10.53
N GLN A 169 9.24 12.38 10.25
CA GLN A 169 8.89 11.86 8.94
C GLN A 169 9.01 12.94 7.85
N ARG A 170 8.47 14.13 8.09
CA ARG A 170 8.54 15.25 7.15
C ARG A 170 9.96 15.72 6.90
N VAL A 171 10.84 15.70 7.91
CA VAL A 171 12.27 15.99 7.73
C VAL A 171 12.92 14.94 6.85
N ALA A 172 12.62 13.64 7.09
CA ALA A 172 13.14 12.54 6.27
C ALA A 172 12.68 12.65 4.81
N LEU A 173 11.40 13.01 4.59
CA LEU A 173 10.88 13.28 3.26
C LEU A 173 11.61 14.47 2.61
N ALA A 174 11.77 15.60 3.32
CA ALA A 174 12.51 16.76 2.82
C ALA A 174 13.95 16.40 2.43
N ARG A 175 14.65 15.60 3.26
CA ARG A 175 15.98 15.10 2.98
C ARG A 175 16.05 14.25 1.72
N ALA A 176 15.03 13.38 1.52
CA ALA A 176 14.98 12.49 0.37
C ALA A 176 14.67 13.22 -0.96
N ILE A 177 13.82 14.26 -0.93
CA ILE A 177 13.42 15.00 -2.14
C ILE A 177 14.34 16.18 -2.48
N ALA A 178 15.08 16.73 -1.50
CA ALA A 178 15.93 17.91 -1.72
C ALA A 178 16.94 17.77 -2.86
N PRO A 179 17.58 16.59 -3.08
CA PRO A 179 18.48 16.35 -4.21
C PRO A 179 17.77 16.26 -5.57
N ARG A 180 16.45 16.25 -5.62
CA ARG A 180 15.62 16.01 -6.82
C ARG A 180 15.95 14.67 -7.48
N PRO A 181 15.80 13.54 -6.77
CA PRO A 181 16.13 12.23 -7.31
C PRO A 181 15.18 11.85 -8.43
N GLY A 182 15.64 11.07 -9.43
CA GLY A 182 14.78 10.49 -10.46
C GLY A 182 13.88 9.37 -9.93
N VAL A 183 14.34 8.69 -8.87
CA VAL A 183 13.60 7.61 -8.18
C VAL A 183 13.55 7.90 -6.68
N LEU A 184 12.40 7.72 -6.07
CA LEU A 184 12.21 7.81 -4.62
C LEU A 184 11.76 6.48 -4.06
N LEU A 185 12.47 5.98 -3.07
CA LEU A 185 12.21 4.72 -2.39
C LEU A 185 11.81 4.99 -0.94
N MET A 186 10.70 4.42 -0.49
CA MET A 186 10.16 4.66 0.85
C MET A 186 9.82 3.33 1.53
N ASP A 187 10.46 3.03 2.65
CA ASP A 187 10.23 1.82 3.43
C ASP A 187 9.28 2.13 4.59
N GLU A 188 8.06 1.63 4.53
CA GLU A 188 6.98 1.81 5.53
C GLU A 188 6.84 3.25 6.06
N PRO A 189 6.67 4.25 5.18
CA PRO A 189 6.78 5.66 5.58
C PRO A 189 5.74 6.12 6.60
N PHE A 190 4.61 5.40 6.77
CA PHE A 190 3.51 5.80 7.64
C PHE A 190 3.31 4.91 8.86
N SER A 191 4.17 3.89 9.07
CA SER A 191 4.01 2.88 10.13
C SER A 191 4.07 3.47 11.55
N ASN A 192 4.93 4.48 11.78
CA ASN A 192 5.18 5.08 13.09
C ASN A 192 4.26 6.27 13.43
N LEU A 193 3.16 6.45 12.68
CA LEU A 193 2.25 7.58 12.87
C LEU A 193 1.03 7.22 13.69
N ASP A 194 0.58 8.17 14.52
CA ASP A 194 -0.72 8.11 15.17
C ASP A 194 -1.85 7.97 14.12
N ARG A 195 -2.83 7.11 14.40
CA ARG A 195 -3.94 6.80 13.48
C ARG A 195 -4.70 8.04 13.00
N ARG A 196 -4.90 9.05 13.88
CA ARG A 196 -5.65 10.27 13.54
C ARG A 196 -4.87 11.19 12.61
N LEU A 197 -3.55 11.22 12.72
CA LEU A 197 -2.67 12.05 11.90
C LEU A 197 -2.27 11.36 10.60
N ARG A 198 -2.30 10.02 10.56
CA ARG A 198 -1.82 9.21 9.43
C ARG A 198 -2.47 9.59 8.11
N ASP A 199 -3.80 9.72 8.07
CA ASP A 199 -4.53 10.04 6.84
C ASP A 199 -4.12 11.39 6.26
N SER A 200 -4.05 12.42 7.09
CA SER A 200 -3.66 13.76 6.67
C SER A 200 -2.20 13.82 6.20
N ILE A 201 -1.29 13.18 6.94
CA ILE A 201 0.13 13.15 6.58
C ILE A 201 0.34 12.37 5.29
N ARG A 202 -0.39 11.27 5.08
CA ARG A 202 -0.37 10.47 3.86
C ARG A 202 -0.81 11.28 2.64
N GLU A 203 -1.96 11.96 2.72
CA GLU A 203 -2.48 12.80 1.63
C GLU A 203 -1.47 13.89 1.23
N GLU A 204 -0.90 14.58 2.21
CA GLU A 204 0.11 15.61 1.96
C GLU A 204 1.43 15.03 1.39
N THR A 205 1.85 13.86 1.89
CA THR A 205 3.02 13.17 1.35
C THR A 205 2.78 12.81 -0.12
N VAL A 206 1.65 12.21 -0.45
CA VAL A 206 1.28 11.87 -1.84
C VAL A 206 1.24 13.14 -2.71
N ALA A 207 0.69 14.24 -2.22
CA ALA A 207 0.68 15.50 -2.95
C ALA A 207 2.12 15.99 -3.26
N ILE A 208 3.06 15.84 -2.31
CA ILE A 208 4.47 16.18 -2.51
C ILE A 208 5.10 15.25 -3.57
N LEU A 209 4.85 13.93 -3.49
CA LEU A 209 5.36 12.95 -4.44
C LEU A 209 4.89 13.26 -5.86
N ARG A 210 3.61 13.56 -6.04
CA ARG A 210 3.04 13.96 -7.34
C ARG A 210 3.63 15.28 -7.85
N GLU A 211 3.89 16.23 -6.95
CA GLU A 211 4.51 17.51 -7.30
C GLU A 211 5.97 17.34 -7.76
N THR A 212 6.72 16.42 -7.15
CA THR A 212 8.11 16.14 -7.57
C THR A 212 8.17 15.44 -8.92
N GLY A 213 7.18 14.64 -9.26
CA GLY A 213 7.15 13.81 -10.46
C GLY A 213 8.14 12.65 -10.46
N ALA A 214 8.88 12.41 -9.37
CA ALA A 214 9.83 11.31 -9.27
C ALA A 214 9.09 9.96 -9.33
N THR A 215 9.69 8.96 -9.99
CA THR A 215 9.24 7.57 -9.92
C THR A 215 9.32 7.11 -8.47
N THR A 216 8.23 6.59 -7.93
CA THR A 216 8.17 6.32 -6.48
C THR A 216 7.81 4.86 -6.21
N ILE A 217 8.61 4.20 -5.36
CA ILE A 217 8.31 2.87 -4.84
C ILE A 217 8.10 2.99 -3.33
N VAL A 218 6.91 2.63 -2.87
CA VAL A 218 6.54 2.62 -1.45
C VAL A 218 6.36 1.19 -0.99
N VAL A 219 7.05 0.81 0.07
CA VAL A 219 6.83 -0.46 0.76
C VAL A 219 5.81 -0.24 1.87
N THR A 220 4.80 -1.10 1.93
CA THR A 220 3.84 -1.12 3.03
C THR A 220 3.33 -2.55 3.28
N HIS A 221 2.78 -2.78 4.45
CA HIS A 221 2.04 -4.00 4.79
C HIS A 221 0.54 -3.75 4.92
N ASP A 222 0.09 -2.50 4.76
CA ASP A 222 -1.30 -2.08 4.89
C ASP A 222 -1.97 -2.00 3.50
N PRO A 223 -2.92 -2.92 3.18
CA PRO A 223 -3.61 -2.92 1.89
C PRO A 223 -4.45 -1.67 1.67
N GLU A 224 -5.03 -1.08 2.73
CA GLU A 224 -5.83 0.13 2.61
C GLU A 224 -4.96 1.33 2.23
N GLU A 225 -3.76 1.42 2.82
CA GLU A 225 -2.76 2.41 2.46
C GLU A 225 -2.37 2.29 0.98
N ALA A 226 -1.98 1.08 0.54
CA ALA A 226 -1.59 0.84 -0.85
C ALA A 226 -2.71 1.21 -1.84
N MET A 227 -3.97 0.82 -1.54
CA MET A 227 -5.12 1.14 -2.39
C MET A 227 -5.40 2.64 -2.50
N ARG A 228 -5.04 3.43 -1.47
CA ARG A 228 -5.29 4.88 -1.46
C ARG A 228 -4.26 5.70 -2.20
N ILE A 229 -3.01 5.22 -2.28
CA ILE A 229 -1.90 6.05 -2.77
C ILE A 229 -1.33 5.60 -4.13
N ALA A 230 -1.37 4.30 -4.42
CA ALA A 230 -0.67 3.71 -5.55
C ALA A 230 -1.43 3.88 -6.87
N ASP A 231 -0.67 4.10 -7.96
CA ASP A 231 -1.16 3.89 -9.32
C ASP A 231 -1.26 2.40 -9.64
N ARG A 232 -0.28 1.63 -9.14
CA ARG A 232 -0.19 0.19 -9.25
C ARG A 232 0.33 -0.43 -7.96
N ILE A 233 -0.27 -1.55 -7.58
CA ILE A 233 0.12 -2.37 -6.43
C ILE A 233 0.83 -3.61 -6.96
N VAL A 234 1.91 -4.00 -6.30
CA VAL A 234 2.66 -5.22 -6.54
C VAL A 234 2.60 -6.06 -5.26
N LEU A 235 1.80 -7.13 -5.27
CA LEU A 235 1.64 -8.03 -4.13
C LEU A 235 2.72 -9.10 -4.17
N MET A 236 3.48 -9.22 -3.09
CA MET A 236 4.57 -10.17 -2.94
C MET A 236 4.28 -11.24 -1.88
N ARG A 237 4.75 -12.47 -2.14
CA ARG A 237 4.76 -13.60 -1.20
C ARG A 237 6.05 -14.39 -1.38
N SER A 238 6.77 -14.65 -0.27
CA SER A 238 7.96 -15.50 -0.25
C SER A 238 8.99 -15.19 -1.36
N GLY A 239 9.32 -13.90 -1.51
CA GLY A 239 10.32 -13.44 -2.47
C GLY A 239 9.85 -13.31 -3.93
N ARG A 240 8.59 -13.61 -4.22
CA ARG A 240 8.02 -13.59 -5.58
C ARG A 240 6.86 -12.60 -5.69
N ILE A 241 6.61 -12.11 -6.89
CA ILE A 241 5.40 -11.34 -7.21
C ILE A 241 4.26 -12.33 -7.44
N VAL A 242 3.15 -12.14 -6.72
CA VAL A 242 1.92 -12.93 -6.86
C VAL A 242 1.00 -12.30 -7.90
N GLN A 243 0.82 -10.99 -7.79
CA GLN A 243 -0.04 -10.22 -8.68
C GLN A 243 0.39 -8.76 -8.69
N GLU A 244 0.23 -8.11 -9.84
CA GLU A 244 0.39 -6.66 -9.95
C GLU A 244 -0.77 -6.06 -10.75
N GLY A 245 -1.09 -4.80 -10.47
CA GLY A 245 -2.13 -4.07 -11.18
C GLY A 245 -2.72 -2.91 -10.37
N PRO A 246 -3.68 -2.19 -10.96
CA PRO A 246 -4.47 -1.19 -10.24
C PRO A 246 -5.21 -1.80 -9.05
N ALA A 247 -5.41 -1.01 -7.99
CA ALA A 247 -6.05 -1.45 -6.75
C ALA A 247 -7.41 -2.15 -6.99
N GLU A 248 -8.25 -1.60 -7.86
CA GLU A 248 -9.57 -2.17 -8.18
C GLU A 248 -9.45 -3.56 -8.82
N THR A 249 -8.46 -3.75 -9.71
CA THR A 249 -8.24 -5.04 -10.37
C THR A 249 -7.83 -6.12 -9.37
N ILE A 250 -6.87 -5.80 -8.49
CA ILE A 250 -6.40 -6.76 -7.48
C ILE A 250 -7.50 -7.10 -6.49
N TYR A 251 -8.27 -6.10 -6.03
CA TYR A 251 -9.37 -6.30 -5.10
C TYR A 251 -10.52 -7.13 -5.71
N ARG A 252 -10.94 -6.82 -6.95
CA ARG A 252 -12.09 -7.46 -7.59
C ARG A 252 -11.76 -8.79 -8.25
N ARG A 253 -10.51 -8.96 -8.74
CA ARG A 253 -10.03 -10.13 -9.50
C ARG A 253 -8.69 -10.60 -8.96
N PRO A 254 -8.64 -11.04 -7.68
CA PRO A 254 -7.41 -11.58 -7.11
C PRO A 254 -6.99 -12.84 -7.85
N ALA A 255 -5.66 -12.98 -8.05
CA ALA A 255 -5.08 -14.09 -8.81
C ALA A 255 -5.24 -15.44 -8.10
N ASP A 256 -5.22 -15.44 -6.77
CA ASP A 256 -5.37 -16.62 -5.93
C ASP A 256 -6.05 -16.28 -4.60
N LEU A 257 -6.31 -17.31 -3.80
CA LEU A 257 -6.92 -17.17 -2.47
C LEU A 257 -6.06 -16.32 -1.51
N PHE A 258 -4.72 -16.38 -1.65
CA PHE A 258 -3.83 -15.53 -0.86
C PHE A 258 -4.04 -14.05 -1.18
N ALA A 259 -4.06 -13.71 -2.47
CA ALA A 259 -4.33 -12.33 -2.89
C ALA A 259 -5.71 -11.85 -2.40
N ALA A 260 -6.73 -12.70 -2.48
CA ALA A 260 -8.07 -12.38 -1.97
C ALA A 260 -8.05 -12.06 -0.47
N ARG A 261 -7.50 -12.96 0.34
CA ARG A 261 -7.41 -12.85 1.81
C ARG A 261 -6.56 -11.67 2.27
N PHE A 262 -5.62 -11.23 1.44
CA PHE A 262 -4.75 -10.10 1.79
C PHE A 262 -5.52 -8.77 1.86
N PHE A 263 -6.56 -8.61 1.04
CA PHE A 263 -7.33 -7.36 0.93
C PHE A 263 -8.67 -7.37 1.65
N CYS A 264 -9.17 -8.53 2.04
CA CYS A 264 -10.50 -8.64 2.65
C CYS A 264 -10.61 -9.87 3.55
N ASP A 265 -11.24 -9.71 4.70
CA ASP A 265 -11.74 -10.84 5.48
C ASP A 265 -12.97 -11.39 4.77
N PHE A 266 -13.02 -12.72 4.59
CA PHE A 266 -14.14 -13.40 3.94
C PHE A 266 -14.89 -14.30 4.92
N ASN A 267 -16.17 -14.52 4.63
CA ASN A 267 -16.87 -15.71 5.08
C ASN A 267 -16.48 -16.82 4.09
N GLU A 268 -15.76 -17.81 4.54
CA GLU A 268 -15.28 -18.90 3.72
C GLU A 268 -16.15 -20.14 3.93
N VAL A 269 -16.59 -20.75 2.83
CA VAL A 269 -17.40 -21.97 2.84
C VAL A 269 -16.76 -22.97 1.89
N GLU A 270 -16.37 -24.11 2.43
CA GLU A 270 -15.82 -25.20 1.63
C GLU A 270 -16.92 -25.96 0.90
N GLY A 271 -16.61 -26.45 -0.29
CA GLY A 271 -17.52 -27.27 -1.07
C GLY A 271 -16.81 -28.01 -2.20
N VAL A 272 -17.57 -28.77 -2.96
CA VAL A 272 -17.07 -29.53 -4.12
C VAL A 272 -17.77 -28.99 -5.37
N VAL A 273 -16.99 -28.83 -6.44
CA VAL A 273 -17.55 -28.38 -7.72
C VAL A 273 -18.35 -29.51 -8.37
N THR A 274 -19.59 -29.20 -8.73
CA THR A 274 -20.51 -30.09 -9.43
C THR A 274 -21.20 -29.32 -10.56
N ARG A 275 -21.06 -29.76 -11.79
CA ARG A 275 -21.60 -29.10 -12.99
C ARG A 275 -21.18 -27.63 -13.11
N GLY A 276 -19.90 -27.34 -12.81
CA GLY A 276 -19.31 -26.00 -12.88
C GLY A 276 -19.80 -25.03 -11.78
N ARG A 277 -20.39 -25.53 -10.67
CA ARG A 277 -20.86 -24.74 -9.53
C ARG A 277 -20.48 -25.40 -8.21
N VAL A 278 -20.38 -24.61 -7.16
CA VAL A 278 -20.28 -25.07 -5.76
C VAL A 278 -21.59 -24.85 -5.07
N GLU A 279 -22.15 -25.95 -4.50
CA GLU A 279 -23.36 -25.89 -3.67
C GLU A 279 -22.96 -25.63 -2.23
N THR A 280 -23.58 -24.64 -1.61
CA THR A 280 -23.34 -24.26 -0.20
C THR A 280 -24.65 -23.94 0.50
N PRO A 281 -24.69 -23.88 1.83
CA PRO A 281 -25.84 -23.37 2.57
C PRO A 281 -26.22 -21.93 2.22
N LEU A 282 -25.31 -21.19 1.57
CA LEU A 282 -25.53 -19.80 1.12
C LEU A 282 -26.01 -19.70 -0.34
N GLY A 283 -26.24 -20.84 -1.01
CA GLY A 283 -26.66 -20.90 -2.39
C GLY A 283 -25.66 -21.57 -3.32
N HIS A 284 -25.83 -21.39 -4.63
CA HIS A 284 -25.05 -22.01 -5.67
C HIS A 284 -24.16 -20.95 -6.35
N PHE A 285 -22.86 -21.14 -6.34
CA PHE A 285 -21.91 -20.19 -6.91
C PHE A 285 -21.16 -20.79 -8.08
N ALA A 286 -21.00 -20.02 -9.16
CA ALA A 286 -20.24 -20.45 -10.33
C ALA A 286 -18.76 -20.64 -9.97
N ALA A 287 -18.14 -21.72 -10.47
CA ALA A 287 -16.75 -22.08 -10.24
C ALA A 287 -15.97 -22.17 -11.56
N PRO A 288 -15.78 -21.03 -12.28
CA PRO A 288 -15.14 -21.05 -13.57
C PRO A 288 -13.67 -21.50 -13.45
N GLY A 289 -13.27 -22.43 -14.34
CA GLY A 289 -11.89 -22.93 -14.40
C GLY A 289 -11.51 -23.95 -13.31
N ILE A 290 -12.47 -24.41 -12.51
CA ILE A 290 -12.29 -25.49 -11.53
C ILE A 290 -13.06 -26.72 -12.04
N ALA A 291 -12.40 -27.89 -12.04
CA ALA A 291 -13.00 -29.10 -12.59
C ALA A 291 -14.06 -29.70 -11.64
N ASP A 292 -15.05 -30.40 -12.22
CA ASP A 292 -16.03 -31.13 -11.43
C ASP A 292 -15.34 -32.19 -10.56
N GLY A 293 -15.73 -32.27 -9.30
CA GLY A 293 -15.15 -33.14 -8.28
C GLY A 293 -13.96 -32.51 -7.52
N GLU A 294 -13.43 -31.37 -7.95
CA GLU A 294 -12.40 -30.66 -7.20
C GLU A 294 -13.02 -29.92 -6.00
N ALA A 295 -12.25 -29.88 -4.90
CA ALA A 295 -12.59 -29.08 -3.73
C ALA A 295 -12.36 -27.59 -3.98
N ALA A 296 -13.30 -26.77 -3.55
CA ALA A 296 -13.24 -25.33 -3.73
C ALA A 296 -13.65 -24.58 -2.45
N ILE A 297 -13.15 -23.36 -2.32
CA ILE A 297 -13.56 -22.42 -1.26
C ILE A 297 -14.36 -21.30 -1.89
N VAL A 298 -15.56 -21.09 -1.38
CA VAL A 298 -16.44 -19.97 -1.70
C VAL A 298 -16.16 -18.87 -0.69
N CYS A 299 -15.66 -17.73 -1.16
CA CYS A 299 -15.30 -16.56 -0.36
C CYS A 299 -16.37 -15.49 -0.53
N VAL A 300 -17.21 -15.30 0.50
CA VAL A 300 -18.27 -14.30 0.51
C VAL A 300 -17.81 -13.07 1.28
N ARG A 301 -17.78 -11.91 0.64
CA ARG A 301 -17.42 -10.66 1.32
C ARG A 301 -18.48 -10.28 2.37
N PRO A 302 -18.10 -9.76 3.54
CA PRO A 302 -19.08 -9.35 4.57
C PRO A 302 -20.11 -8.33 4.07
N GLN A 303 -19.75 -7.45 3.15
CA GLN A 303 -20.66 -6.47 2.54
C GLN A 303 -21.60 -7.08 1.47
N ALA A 304 -21.30 -8.29 0.98
CA ALA A 304 -22.17 -9.01 0.06
C ALA A 304 -23.42 -9.55 0.76
N ILE A 305 -23.39 -9.65 2.09
CA ILE A 305 -24.46 -10.22 2.88
C ILE A 305 -25.47 -9.13 3.24
N ARG A 306 -26.69 -9.26 2.72
CA ARG A 306 -27.83 -8.39 3.03
C ARG A 306 -28.75 -9.11 4.01
N LEU A 307 -29.07 -8.45 5.12
CA LEU A 307 -30.00 -8.97 6.12
C LEU A 307 -31.41 -8.46 5.85
N ARG A 308 -32.38 -9.37 5.89
CA ARG A 308 -33.79 -9.12 5.61
C ARG A 308 -34.66 -9.62 6.78
N ALA A 309 -35.93 -9.25 6.76
CA ALA A 309 -36.91 -9.84 7.68
C ALA A 309 -37.04 -11.37 7.47
N PRO A 310 -37.37 -12.15 8.51
CA PRO A 310 -37.59 -13.59 8.39
C PRO A 310 -38.60 -13.95 7.32
N GLY A 311 -38.39 -15.09 6.66
CA GLY A 311 -39.25 -15.58 5.57
C GLY A 311 -38.78 -15.27 4.17
N PHE A 312 -37.70 -14.50 4.01
CA PHE A 312 -37.02 -14.24 2.76
C PHE A 312 -35.67 -14.97 2.73
N CYS A 313 -35.37 -15.66 1.63
CA CYS A 313 -34.05 -16.23 1.34
C CYS A 313 -33.57 -17.28 2.38
N ILE A 314 -32.27 -17.24 2.73
CA ILE A 314 -31.64 -18.23 3.62
C ILE A 314 -31.93 -17.86 5.07
N PRO A 315 -32.48 -18.78 5.89
CA PRO A 315 -32.77 -18.50 7.29
C PRO A 315 -31.48 -18.45 8.12
N GLY A 316 -31.38 -17.46 9.01
CA GLY A 316 -30.27 -17.30 9.94
C GLY A 316 -30.72 -16.69 11.25
N ARG A 317 -29.90 -16.81 12.29
CA ARG A 317 -30.12 -16.22 13.61
C ARG A 317 -28.94 -15.34 14.01
N VAL A 318 -29.25 -14.10 14.37
CA VAL A 318 -28.25 -13.13 14.85
C VAL A 318 -27.71 -13.54 16.21
N THR A 319 -26.39 -13.67 16.32
CA THR A 319 -25.73 -13.99 17.60
C THR A 319 -25.10 -12.76 18.24
N ALA A 320 -24.63 -11.80 17.43
CA ALA A 320 -24.06 -10.55 17.92
C ALA A 320 -24.21 -9.42 16.89
N ARG A 321 -24.34 -8.20 17.40
CA ARG A 321 -24.27 -6.97 16.61
C ARG A 321 -23.33 -5.98 17.29
N ARG A 322 -22.43 -5.39 16.50
CA ARG A 322 -21.52 -4.33 16.96
C ARG A 322 -21.63 -3.12 16.03
N PHE A 323 -21.95 -1.98 16.61
CA PHE A 323 -21.95 -0.72 15.88
C PHE A 323 -20.51 -0.21 15.75
N LEU A 324 -20.03 -0.03 14.52
CA LEU A 324 -18.67 0.45 14.20
C LEU A 324 -18.64 1.89 13.66
N GLY A 325 -19.70 2.66 13.90
CA GLY A 325 -19.84 4.04 13.40
C GLY A 325 -20.60 4.08 12.07
N GLU A 326 -19.93 3.86 10.96
CA GLU A 326 -20.54 3.89 9.62
C GLU A 326 -21.29 2.61 9.24
N VAL A 327 -20.94 1.48 9.85
CA VAL A 327 -21.51 0.16 9.58
C VAL A 327 -21.82 -0.58 10.86
N ASP A 328 -22.80 -1.47 10.80
CA ASP A 328 -23.00 -2.52 11.80
C ASP A 328 -22.29 -3.79 11.35
N LEU A 329 -21.49 -4.39 12.24
CA LEU A 329 -20.94 -5.73 12.07
C LEU A 329 -21.90 -6.70 12.78
N VAL A 330 -22.53 -7.58 12.01
CA VAL A 330 -23.53 -8.54 12.50
C VAL A 330 -23.01 -9.95 12.28
N HIS A 331 -23.06 -10.76 13.34
CA HIS A 331 -22.73 -12.18 13.28
C HIS A 331 -24.00 -12.99 13.20
N VAL A 332 -24.12 -13.88 12.22
CA VAL A 332 -25.33 -14.65 11.95
C VAL A 332 -24.98 -16.13 11.81
N VAL A 333 -25.61 -16.97 12.61
CA VAL A 333 -25.54 -18.44 12.50
C VAL A 333 -26.52 -18.89 11.42
N VAL A 334 -26.01 -19.72 10.49
CA VAL A 334 -26.77 -20.35 9.41
C VAL A 334 -26.66 -21.87 9.55
N GLN A 335 -27.73 -22.57 9.38
CA GLN A 335 -27.71 -24.04 9.44
C GLN A 335 -26.85 -24.61 8.32
N GLY A 336 -25.91 -25.50 8.67
CA GLY A 336 -24.98 -26.12 7.73
C GLY A 336 -23.68 -25.38 7.54
N LEU A 337 -23.45 -24.28 8.28
CA LEU A 337 -22.15 -23.60 8.38
C LEU A 337 -21.49 -23.85 9.74
N ASP A 338 -20.19 -24.11 9.75
CA ASP A 338 -19.42 -24.38 10.96
C ASP A 338 -19.11 -23.12 11.78
N ALA A 339 -19.11 -21.95 11.14
CA ALA A 339 -18.83 -20.66 11.77
C ALA A 339 -19.93 -19.63 11.48
N PRO A 340 -20.19 -18.69 12.41
CA PRO A 340 -21.10 -17.58 12.15
C PRO A 340 -20.62 -16.71 11.00
N LEU A 341 -21.52 -16.35 10.09
CA LEU A 341 -21.27 -15.36 9.04
C LEU A 341 -21.07 -13.98 9.64
N GLN A 342 -20.16 -13.23 9.06
CA GLN A 342 -19.97 -11.80 9.32
C GLN A 342 -20.64 -10.99 8.22
N ALA A 343 -21.63 -10.18 8.56
CA ALA A 343 -22.26 -9.23 7.65
C ALA A 343 -21.87 -7.80 8.02
N ARG A 344 -21.45 -6.98 7.03
CA ARG A 344 -21.26 -5.54 7.20
C ARG A 344 -22.42 -4.80 6.55
N SER A 345 -23.34 -4.26 7.37
CA SER A 345 -24.55 -3.60 6.91
C SER A 345 -24.52 -2.10 7.16
N ARG A 346 -24.96 -1.34 6.14
CA ARG A 346 -25.31 0.09 6.24
C ARG A 346 -26.82 0.30 6.16
N GLU A 347 -27.59 -0.78 6.06
CA GLU A 347 -29.03 -0.74 5.86
C GLU A 347 -29.79 -0.28 7.13
N ALA A 348 -31.01 0.21 6.92
CA ALA A 348 -31.90 0.62 8.02
C ALA A 348 -32.39 -0.57 8.87
N TYR A 349 -32.42 -1.78 8.29
CA TYR A 349 -32.78 -2.99 9.02
C TYR A 349 -31.64 -3.42 9.94
N ARG A 350 -31.86 -3.29 11.24
CA ARG A 350 -30.87 -3.53 12.29
C ARG A 350 -31.38 -4.59 13.28
N PRO A 351 -31.22 -5.87 12.94
CA PRO A 351 -31.69 -6.93 13.83
C PRO A 351 -30.85 -7.03 15.09
N ASP A 352 -31.47 -7.27 16.23
CA ASP A 352 -30.77 -7.47 17.49
C ASP A 352 -30.35 -8.93 17.69
N ALA A 353 -29.41 -9.14 18.63
CA ALA A 353 -29.02 -10.50 19.00
C ALA A 353 -30.19 -11.34 19.43
N GLY A 354 -30.25 -12.60 18.97
CA GLY A 354 -31.34 -13.53 19.20
C GLY A 354 -32.49 -13.46 18.19
N GLN A 355 -32.52 -12.48 17.29
CA GLN A 355 -33.56 -12.39 16.24
C GLN A 355 -33.22 -13.29 15.05
N ASP A 356 -34.29 -13.85 14.46
CA ASP A 356 -34.23 -14.59 13.23
C ASP A 356 -34.24 -13.60 12.04
N VAL A 357 -33.45 -13.90 11.01
CA VAL A 357 -33.27 -13.06 9.83
C VAL A 357 -33.29 -13.90 8.56
N GLY A 358 -33.60 -13.27 7.43
CA GLY A 358 -33.34 -13.79 6.10
C GLY A 358 -31.99 -13.25 5.59
N ILE A 359 -31.21 -14.09 4.93
CA ILE A 359 -29.91 -13.75 4.36
C ILE A 359 -30.02 -13.80 2.84
N ASP A 360 -29.62 -12.72 2.21
CA ASP A 360 -29.46 -12.60 0.76
C ASP A 360 -27.98 -12.32 0.46
N VAL A 361 -27.40 -13.05 -0.48
CA VAL A 361 -25.97 -12.91 -0.85
C VAL A 361 -25.88 -12.36 -2.25
N ASP A 362 -25.19 -11.22 -2.40
CA ASP A 362 -24.89 -10.65 -3.72
C ASP A 362 -23.81 -11.48 -4.42
N PRO A 363 -24.16 -12.24 -5.50
CA PRO A 363 -23.20 -13.13 -6.15
C PRO A 363 -22.08 -12.38 -6.86
N ALA A 364 -22.21 -11.09 -7.13
CA ALA A 364 -21.15 -10.26 -7.75
C ALA A 364 -19.96 -10.01 -6.80
N GLU A 365 -20.18 -10.15 -5.49
CA GLU A 365 -19.18 -9.97 -4.42
C GLU A 365 -18.67 -11.31 -3.86
N VAL A 366 -18.91 -12.43 -4.58
CA VAL A 366 -18.46 -13.77 -4.21
C VAL A 366 -17.34 -14.21 -5.14
N LEU A 367 -16.30 -14.77 -4.55
CA LEU A 367 -15.17 -15.37 -5.27
C LEU A 367 -15.09 -16.85 -4.97
N VAL A 368 -14.66 -17.65 -5.95
CA VAL A 368 -14.49 -19.11 -5.78
C VAL A 368 -13.07 -19.50 -6.21
N PHE A 369 -12.37 -20.21 -5.33
CA PHE A 369 -11.00 -20.68 -5.56
C PHE A 369 -10.90 -22.19 -5.39
N ALA A 370 -10.04 -22.85 -6.18
CA ALA A 370 -9.70 -24.25 -5.97
C ALA A 370 -8.89 -24.41 -4.67
N THR A 371 -9.22 -25.44 -3.87
CA THR A 371 -8.42 -25.83 -2.71
C THR A 371 -7.20 -26.61 -3.22
N GLY A 372 -5.98 -26.05 -3.10
CA GLY A 372 -4.76 -26.80 -3.45
C GLY A 372 -3.89 -26.21 -4.56
N ARG A 373 -4.24 -25.07 -5.12
CA ARG A 373 -3.29 -24.26 -5.88
C ARG A 373 -2.61 -23.26 -4.93
N HIS A 374 -1.47 -23.69 -4.37
CA HIS A 374 -0.58 -22.86 -3.52
C HIS A 374 0.48 -22.17 -4.39
#